data_e9d8fcd08ce3de095669f48620c4acbc
#
_entry.id   e9d8fcd08ce3de095669f48620c4acbc
#
_cell.length_a   1.000
_cell.length_b   1.000
_cell.length_c   1.000
_cell.angle_alpha   90.00
_cell.angle_beta   90.00
_cell.angle_gamma   90.00
#
_symmetry.space_group_name_H-M   'P 1'
#
loop_
_entity.id
_entity.type
_entity.pdbx_description
1 polymer ?
#
loop_
_entity_poly.entity_id
_entity_poly.type
_entity_poly.pdbx_seq_one_letter_code
_entity_poly.pdbx_strand_id
1 'polypeptide(L)'
;MTPLDLIHGLRWADLPSDVKHRTEMCLLDVIGVAAGGHGIKLSGIIRDHAAETYGGTAPMLFETRTASPVGVALAAGMGIDALDGHDSYYPAKGHIGCSLFPATLALAHQAGTSGQEYMTTIAMGYEFGSRASEAQHATVADYHTSGSWGAVTCAAAGARLMRLDPEQTRHALGIAEYHGPRSQMMRCIDHPTMLKDGSGWGAMTGVSAVQLAARGFTGAPAITVEDAPQYWDDLGSRWLIMNQCFKEFPVCHWALAPVQGVLALARAHNLASDQVDHIEVETFHNSVCLATSRPTTTEEAQYSTSFPCAVALARGGITPDDIADGSLDDPEILRLSTGLIMTETDYANDQFPAKRFAKVALVLKDGTRLQGEYLTPRWDFTNPPTDAELRGKYHALADPVLGVARANAIESALSNLPDTGLAPLTDLLFQPIN
;
A
#
# COMPACT_ATOMS: atom_id res chain seq x y z
N MET A 1 -22.50 14.68 -8.57
CA MET A 1 -22.55 13.48 -7.70
C MET A 1 -22.00 13.89 -6.34
N THR A 2 -22.69 13.61 -5.25
CA THR A 2 -22.19 13.84 -3.89
C THR A 2 -21.39 12.64 -3.38
N PRO A 3 -20.60 12.77 -2.29
CA PRO A 3 -19.95 11.60 -1.67
C PRO A 3 -20.92 10.47 -1.30
N LEU A 4 -22.12 10.79 -0.82
CA LEU A 4 -23.15 9.80 -0.52
C LEU A 4 -23.71 9.13 -1.78
N ASP A 5 -23.88 9.90 -2.88
CA ASP A 5 -24.26 9.33 -4.17
C ASP A 5 -23.18 8.38 -4.70
N LEU A 6 -21.91 8.69 -4.52
CA LEU A 6 -20.80 7.82 -4.86
C LEU A 6 -20.88 6.52 -4.06
N ILE A 7 -21.06 6.59 -2.74
CA ILE A 7 -21.11 5.43 -1.85
C ILE A 7 -22.29 4.52 -2.23
N HIS A 8 -23.51 5.08 -2.36
CA HIS A 8 -24.74 4.28 -2.49
C HIS A 8 -25.25 4.13 -3.92
N GLY A 9 -24.94 5.08 -4.81
CA GLY A 9 -25.50 5.16 -6.15
C GLY A 9 -24.64 4.55 -7.25
N LEU A 10 -23.32 4.42 -7.06
CA LEU A 10 -22.41 3.89 -8.08
C LEU A 10 -22.73 2.42 -8.40
N ARG A 11 -22.81 2.08 -9.70
CA ARG A 11 -23.07 0.71 -10.16
C ARG A 11 -21.92 0.23 -11.05
N TRP A 12 -21.71 -1.06 -11.11
CA TRP A 12 -20.71 -1.68 -11.99
C TRP A 12 -20.83 -1.23 -13.45
N ALA A 13 -22.08 -1.10 -13.94
CA ALA A 13 -22.35 -0.66 -15.30
C ALA A 13 -21.91 0.78 -15.58
N ASP A 14 -21.84 1.63 -14.55
CA ASP A 14 -21.50 3.05 -14.66
C ASP A 14 -19.98 3.29 -14.70
N LEU A 15 -19.17 2.28 -14.30
CA LEU A 15 -17.72 2.39 -14.31
C LEU A 15 -17.15 2.31 -15.72
N PRO A 16 -16.22 3.23 -16.10
CA PRO A 16 -15.43 3.09 -17.32
C PRO A 16 -14.62 1.79 -17.36
N SER A 17 -14.34 1.28 -18.54
CA SER A 17 -13.60 0.02 -18.72
C SER A 17 -12.20 0.05 -18.16
N ASP A 18 -11.50 1.17 -18.28
CA ASP A 18 -10.16 1.39 -17.75
C ASP A 18 -10.15 1.45 -16.20
N VAL A 19 -11.19 2.03 -15.60
CA VAL A 19 -11.38 2.02 -14.14
C VAL A 19 -11.65 0.60 -13.64
N LYS A 20 -12.47 -0.19 -14.34
CA LYS A 20 -12.70 -1.61 -14.03
C LYS A 20 -11.40 -2.40 -14.05
N HIS A 21 -10.63 -2.23 -15.14
CA HIS A 21 -9.33 -2.87 -15.29
C HIS A 21 -8.32 -2.41 -14.20
N ARG A 22 -8.23 -1.11 -13.93
CA ARG A 22 -7.37 -0.59 -12.86
C ARG A 22 -7.75 -1.17 -11.50
N THR A 23 -9.03 -1.35 -11.22
CA THR A 23 -9.53 -1.98 -9.98
C THR A 23 -9.05 -3.41 -9.83
N GLU A 24 -9.11 -4.21 -10.91
CA GLU A 24 -8.57 -5.57 -10.94
C GLU A 24 -7.07 -5.57 -10.65
N MET A 25 -6.30 -4.70 -11.30
CA MET A 25 -4.85 -4.61 -11.10
C MET A 25 -4.48 -4.18 -9.68
N CYS A 26 -5.20 -3.23 -9.08
CA CYS A 26 -4.98 -2.85 -7.68
C CYS A 26 -5.25 -4.02 -6.71
N LEU A 27 -6.31 -4.80 -6.95
CA LEU A 27 -6.61 -6.00 -6.15
C LEU A 27 -5.54 -7.08 -6.31
N LEU A 28 -5.08 -7.32 -7.54
CA LEU A 28 -4.03 -8.29 -7.80
C LEU A 28 -2.74 -7.93 -7.06
N ASP A 29 -2.35 -6.66 -7.14
CA ASP A 29 -1.17 -6.13 -6.45
C ASP A 29 -1.25 -6.34 -4.94
N VAL A 30 -2.34 -5.89 -4.31
CA VAL A 30 -2.48 -5.97 -2.86
C VAL A 30 -2.58 -7.41 -2.34
N ILE A 31 -3.18 -8.33 -3.12
CA ILE A 31 -3.22 -9.77 -2.79
C ILE A 31 -1.82 -10.38 -2.88
N GLY A 32 -1.05 -10.03 -3.90
CA GLY A 32 0.35 -10.46 -4.03
C GLY A 32 1.21 -9.98 -2.86
N VAL A 33 1.05 -8.71 -2.46
CA VAL A 33 1.76 -8.14 -1.31
C VAL A 33 1.32 -8.80 0.00
N ALA A 34 0.03 -9.11 0.17
CA ALA A 34 -0.47 -9.86 1.33
C ALA A 34 0.17 -11.26 1.43
N ALA A 35 0.33 -11.96 0.31
CA ALA A 35 1.00 -13.25 0.29
C ALA A 35 2.49 -13.12 0.64
N GLY A 36 3.22 -12.22 -0.05
CA GLY A 36 4.65 -12.00 0.20
C GLY A 36 4.96 -11.49 1.61
N GLY A 37 4.04 -10.73 2.22
CA GLY A 37 4.16 -10.24 3.58
C GLY A 37 3.80 -11.24 4.68
N HIS A 38 3.21 -12.40 4.33
CA HIS A 38 2.67 -13.35 5.31
C HIS A 38 3.72 -13.88 6.29
N GLY A 39 4.93 -14.16 5.82
CA GLY A 39 6.02 -14.71 6.63
C GLY A 39 6.76 -13.70 7.51
N ILE A 40 6.50 -12.40 7.37
CA ILE A 40 7.17 -11.36 8.14
C ILE A 40 6.75 -11.45 9.62
N LYS A 41 7.67 -11.21 10.54
CA LYS A 41 7.46 -11.30 11.99
C LYS A 41 6.27 -10.48 12.47
N LEU A 42 6.13 -9.24 11.98
CA LEU A 42 4.98 -8.37 12.25
C LEU A 42 3.66 -9.10 11.92
N SER A 43 3.58 -9.72 10.73
CA SER A 43 2.36 -10.40 10.26
C SER A 43 1.96 -11.57 11.18
N GLY A 44 2.94 -12.34 11.69
CA GLY A 44 2.70 -13.39 12.69
C GLY A 44 2.10 -12.84 13.97
N ILE A 45 2.76 -11.82 14.54
CA ILE A 45 2.34 -11.19 15.80
C ILE A 45 0.92 -10.62 15.70
N ILE A 46 0.60 -9.90 14.63
CA ILE A 46 -0.72 -9.26 14.51
C ILE A 46 -1.84 -10.28 14.24
N ARG A 47 -1.55 -11.38 13.53
CA ARG A 47 -2.51 -12.48 13.36
C ARG A 47 -2.82 -13.18 14.68
N ASP A 48 -1.80 -13.44 15.50
CA ASP A 48 -1.97 -14.02 16.84
C ASP A 48 -2.81 -13.09 17.71
N HIS A 49 -2.45 -11.80 17.76
CA HIS A 49 -3.21 -10.80 18.51
C HIS A 49 -4.67 -10.71 18.05
N ALA A 50 -4.92 -10.71 16.74
CA ALA A 50 -6.28 -10.64 16.22
C ALA A 50 -7.12 -11.86 16.59
N ALA A 51 -6.58 -13.07 16.44
CA ALA A 51 -7.27 -14.31 16.77
C ALA A 51 -7.56 -14.43 18.27
N GLU A 52 -6.65 -14.00 19.13
CA GLU A 52 -6.76 -14.09 20.59
C GLU A 52 -7.67 -13.00 21.19
N THR A 53 -7.60 -11.77 20.64
CA THR A 53 -8.25 -10.60 21.26
C THR A 53 -9.60 -10.28 20.64
N TYR A 54 -9.78 -10.50 19.33
CA TYR A 54 -10.99 -10.13 18.60
C TYR A 54 -11.80 -11.37 18.22
N GLY A 55 -12.40 -12.03 19.22
CA GLY A 55 -13.20 -13.24 19.02
C GLY A 55 -14.30 -13.09 17.97
N GLY A 56 -14.50 -14.11 17.15
CA GLY A 56 -15.49 -14.14 16.08
C GLY A 56 -15.35 -15.35 15.17
N THR A 57 -16.15 -15.38 14.10
CA THR A 57 -16.21 -16.50 13.15
C THR A 57 -15.82 -16.12 11.73
N ALA A 58 -15.41 -14.87 11.48
CA ALA A 58 -14.96 -14.45 10.16
C ALA A 58 -13.59 -15.09 9.88
N PRO A 59 -13.40 -15.71 8.69
CA PRO A 59 -12.14 -16.34 8.34
C PRO A 59 -11.04 -15.28 8.17
N MET A 60 -9.84 -15.60 8.62
CA MET A 60 -8.67 -14.75 8.45
C MET A 60 -7.94 -15.07 7.14
N LEU A 61 -7.30 -14.06 6.56
CA LEU A 61 -6.58 -14.18 5.30
C LEU A 61 -5.40 -15.16 5.43
N PHE A 62 -5.37 -16.19 4.57
CA PHE A 62 -4.34 -17.24 4.52
C PHE A 62 -4.15 -18.05 5.82
N GLU A 63 -5.22 -18.17 6.63
CA GLU A 63 -5.19 -18.77 7.95
C GLU A 63 -6.34 -19.78 8.14
N THR A 64 -6.17 -20.70 9.12
CA THR A 64 -7.27 -21.55 9.60
C THR A 64 -8.08 -20.90 10.73
N ARG A 65 -7.50 -19.90 11.38
CA ARG A 65 -8.12 -19.21 12.52
C ARG A 65 -9.16 -18.20 12.05
N THR A 66 -10.01 -17.81 12.99
CA THR A 66 -11.08 -16.84 12.78
C THR A 66 -10.96 -15.68 13.79
N ALA A 67 -11.53 -14.55 13.44
CA ALA A 67 -11.67 -13.39 14.32
C ALA A 67 -13.00 -12.69 14.04
N SER A 68 -13.31 -11.61 14.73
CA SER A 68 -14.37 -10.70 14.29
C SER A 68 -13.94 -9.97 13.00
N PRO A 69 -14.87 -9.42 12.19
CA PRO A 69 -14.49 -8.63 11.02
C PRO A 69 -13.51 -7.50 11.32
N VAL A 70 -13.59 -6.92 12.52
CA VAL A 70 -12.67 -5.90 13.03
C VAL A 70 -11.24 -6.46 13.19
N GLY A 71 -11.11 -7.65 13.78
CA GLY A 71 -9.82 -8.33 13.95
C GLY A 71 -9.24 -8.80 12.62
N VAL A 72 -10.08 -9.30 11.70
CA VAL A 72 -9.65 -9.71 10.35
C VAL A 72 -9.09 -8.50 9.59
N ALA A 73 -9.78 -7.35 9.63
CA ALA A 73 -9.33 -6.13 9.00
C ALA A 73 -7.99 -5.62 9.57
N LEU A 74 -7.82 -5.68 10.90
CA LEU A 74 -6.56 -5.34 11.56
C LEU A 74 -5.42 -6.23 11.08
N ALA A 75 -5.58 -7.56 11.19
CA ALA A 75 -4.53 -8.52 10.89
C ALA A 75 -4.10 -8.48 9.43
N ALA A 76 -5.06 -8.47 8.51
CA ALA A 76 -4.76 -8.46 7.08
C ALA A 76 -4.20 -7.11 6.63
N GLY A 77 -4.69 -5.98 7.16
CA GLY A 77 -4.17 -4.65 6.84
C GLY A 77 -2.72 -4.47 7.29
N MET A 78 -2.38 -4.88 8.52
CA MET A 78 -1.00 -4.84 9.00
C MET A 78 -0.11 -5.86 8.27
N GLY A 79 -0.64 -7.02 7.89
CA GLY A 79 0.11 -8.02 7.13
C GLY A 79 0.47 -7.56 5.71
N ILE A 80 -0.39 -6.77 5.06
CA ILE A 80 -0.09 -6.13 3.77
C ILE A 80 0.96 -5.03 3.98
N ASP A 81 0.77 -4.20 4.99
CA ASP A 81 1.66 -3.09 5.35
C ASP A 81 3.07 -3.60 5.73
N ALA A 82 3.16 -4.83 6.26
CA ALA A 82 4.41 -5.43 6.70
C ALA A 82 5.49 -5.50 5.63
N LEU A 83 5.13 -5.73 4.36
CA LEU A 83 6.09 -5.82 3.25
C LEU A 83 6.42 -4.47 2.60
N ASP A 84 5.58 -3.45 2.77
CA ASP A 84 5.72 -2.14 2.11
C ASP A 84 5.84 -2.20 0.56
N GLY A 85 5.17 -3.18 -0.05
CA GLY A 85 5.17 -3.41 -1.50
C GLY A 85 3.90 -2.96 -2.23
N HIS A 86 2.89 -2.52 -1.50
CA HIS A 86 1.55 -2.18 -2.01
C HIS A 86 1.50 -0.82 -2.72
N ASP A 87 0.37 -0.57 -3.40
CA ASP A 87 0.07 0.66 -4.13
C ASP A 87 0.36 1.95 -3.34
N SER A 88 0.43 3.08 -4.04
CA SER A 88 0.53 4.38 -3.40
C SER A 88 -0.14 5.48 -4.22
N TYR A 89 -0.54 6.54 -3.53
CA TYR A 89 -1.15 7.72 -4.11
C TYR A 89 -0.32 8.96 -3.77
N TYR A 90 0.26 9.64 -4.78
CA TYR A 90 1.25 10.70 -4.55
C TYR A 90 0.72 11.88 -3.74
N PRO A 91 -0.48 12.44 -4.01
CA PRO A 91 -1.00 13.54 -3.21
C PRO A 91 -1.22 13.18 -1.75
N ALA A 92 -1.61 11.92 -1.45
CA ALA A 92 -1.73 11.42 -0.10
C ALA A 92 -0.37 11.16 0.57
N LYS A 93 0.69 11.01 -0.22
CA LYS A 93 1.99 10.53 0.25
C LYS A 93 1.87 9.21 1.02
N GLY A 94 0.91 8.36 0.62
CA GLY A 94 0.51 7.15 1.35
C GLY A 94 -0.28 6.19 0.46
N HIS A 95 -1.05 5.30 1.09
CA HIS A 95 -1.59 4.08 0.52
C HIS A 95 -3.10 3.94 0.78
N ILE A 96 -3.82 3.24 -0.11
CA ILE A 96 -5.27 3.05 0.02
C ILE A 96 -5.62 1.56 0.10
N GLY A 97 -5.08 0.74 -0.79
CA GLY A 97 -5.44 -0.67 -0.91
C GLY A 97 -5.19 -1.50 0.35
N CYS A 98 -4.10 -1.23 1.06
CA CYS A 98 -3.71 -1.96 2.27
C CYS A 98 -4.70 -1.86 3.44
N SER A 99 -5.51 -0.80 3.51
CA SER A 99 -6.63 -0.69 4.46
C SER A 99 -7.94 -1.14 3.83
N LEU A 100 -8.20 -0.73 2.59
CA LEU A 100 -9.47 -0.93 1.90
C LEU A 100 -9.77 -2.42 1.64
N PHE A 101 -8.81 -3.15 1.06
CA PHE A 101 -8.99 -4.57 0.70
C PHE A 101 -9.36 -5.42 1.93
N PRO A 102 -8.62 -5.42 3.06
CA PRO A 102 -8.95 -6.27 4.20
C PRO A 102 -10.28 -5.92 4.86
N ALA A 103 -10.61 -4.63 4.97
CA ALA A 103 -11.89 -4.19 5.54
C ALA A 103 -13.08 -4.64 4.67
N THR A 104 -12.96 -4.49 3.34
CA THR A 104 -14.02 -4.88 2.42
C THR A 104 -14.15 -6.40 2.28
N LEU A 105 -13.04 -7.14 2.28
CA LEU A 105 -13.06 -8.60 2.19
C LEU A 105 -13.83 -9.22 3.38
N ALA A 106 -13.53 -8.76 4.60
CA ALA A 106 -14.19 -9.27 5.80
C ALA A 106 -15.71 -9.02 5.79
N LEU A 107 -16.14 -7.82 5.40
CA LEU A 107 -17.55 -7.44 5.35
C LEU A 107 -18.29 -8.06 4.16
N ALA A 108 -17.68 -8.09 2.98
CA ALA A 108 -18.28 -8.63 1.77
C ALA A 108 -18.51 -10.14 1.85
N HIS A 109 -17.56 -10.87 2.44
CA HIS A 109 -17.73 -12.32 2.68
C HIS A 109 -18.92 -12.58 3.62
N GLN A 110 -19.02 -11.83 4.72
CA GLN A 110 -20.14 -11.96 5.68
C GLN A 110 -21.49 -11.61 5.04
N ALA A 111 -21.51 -10.60 4.14
CA ALA A 111 -22.74 -10.15 3.49
C ALA A 111 -23.16 -11.01 2.27
N GLY A 112 -22.34 -11.94 1.82
CA GLY A 112 -22.58 -12.71 0.60
C GLY A 112 -22.63 -11.83 -0.65
N THR A 113 -21.73 -10.84 -0.73
CA THR A 113 -21.70 -9.80 -1.76
C THR A 113 -21.40 -10.40 -3.13
N SER A 114 -22.09 -9.92 -4.20
CA SER A 114 -21.78 -10.33 -5.57
C SER A 114 -20.41 -9.80 -6.03
N GLY A 115 -19.81 -10.46 -7.03
CA GLY A 115 -18.52 -10.02 -7.58
C GLY A 115 -18.55 -8.60 -8.13
N GLN A 116 -19.59 -8.23 -8.89
CA GLN A 116 -19.75 -6.87 -9.41
C GLN A 116 -19.87 -5.82 -8.29
N GLU A 117 -20.65 -6.12 -7.26
CA GLU A 117 -20.81 -5.23 -6.12
C GLU A 117 -19.50 -5.07 -5.33
N TYR A 118 -18.74 -6.15 -5.17
CA TYR A 118 -17.43 -6.10 -4.53
C TYR A 118 -16.45 -5.25 -5.32
N MET A 119 -16.32 -5.50 -6.65
CA MET A 119 -15.45 -4.69 -7.53
C MET A 119 -15.86 -3.22 -7.56
N THR A 120 -17.18 -2.94 -7.58
CA THR A 120 -17.69 -1.57 -7.49
C THR A 120 -17.30 -0.91 -6.18
N THR A 121 -17.39 -1.65 -5.07
CA THR A 121 -17.01 -1.16 -3.73
C THR A 121 -15.51 -0.85 -3.66
N ILE A 122 -14.67 -1.67 -4.26
CA ILE A 122 -13.22 -1.42 -4.33
C ILE A 122 -12.93 -0.17 -5.17
N ALA A 123 -13.49 -0.07 -6.39
CA ALA A 123 -13.32 1.11 -7.24
C ALA A 123 -13.77 2.40 -6.54
N MET A 124 -14.94 2.36 -5.90
CA MET A 124 -15.48 3.45 -5.09
C MET A 124 -14.56 3.78 -3.91
N GLY A 125 -14.03 2.78 -3.22
CA GLY A 125 -13.15 2.96 -2.08
C GLY A 125 -11.82 3.62 -2.46
N TYR A 126 -11.20 3.24 -3.57
CA TYR A 126 -10.01 3.93 -4.08
C TYR A 126 -10.30 5.38 -4.46
N GLU A 127 -11.42 5.63 -5.12
CA GLU A 127 -11.84 6.99 -5.49
C GLU A 127 -12.10 7.83 -4.24
N PHE A 128 -12.86 7.29 -3.30
CA PHE A 128 -13.18 7.97 -2.04
C PHE A 128 -11.93 8.24 -1.19
N GLY A 129 -11.06 7.24 -1.03
CA GLY A 129 -9.85 7.34 -0.23
C GLY A 129 -8.84 8.32 -0.80
N SER A 130 -8.70 8.40 -2.12
CA SER A 130 -7.86 9.40 -2.77
C SER A 130 -8.32 10.81 -2.41
N ARG A 131 -9.63 11.10 -2.51
CA ARG A 131 -10.20 12.41 -2.19
C ARG A 131 -10.14 12.74 -0.70
N ALA A 132 -10.51 11.82 0.16
CA ALA A 132 -10.43 12.00 1.60
C ALA A 132 -9.00 12.28 2.07
N SER A 133 -8.00 11.63 1.46
CA SER A 133 -6.59 11.86 1.76
C SER A 133 -6.11 13.24 1.32
N GLU A 134 -6.51 13.73 0.13
CA GLU A 134 -6.21 15.10 -0.32
C GLU A 134 -6.86 16.12 0.60
N ALA A 135 -8.15 15.94 0.93
CA ALA A 135 -8.89 16.81 1.84
C ALA A 135 -8.22 16.87 3.23
N GLN A 136 -7.79 15.72 3.76
CA GLN A 136 -7.11 15.68 5.04
C GLN A 136 -5.79 16.43 5.00
N HIS A 137 -4.93 16.20 4.01
CA HIS A 137 -3.64 16.89 3.91
C HIS A 137 -3.76 18.41 3.71
N ALA A 138 -4.88 18.87 3.16
CA ALA A 138 -5.14 20.30 3.00
C ALA A 138 -5.77 20.96 4.24
N THR A 139 -6.42 20.19 5.11
CA THR A 139 -7.18 20.74 6.27
C THR A 139 -6.48 20.54 7.60
N VAL A 140 -5.47 19.67 7.68
CA VAL A 140 -4.67 19.41 8.89
C VAL A 140 -3.21 19.72 8.64
N ALA A 141 -2.55 20.36 9.60
CA ALA A 141 -1.16 20.78 9.48
C ALA A 141 -0.18 19.59 9.45
N ASP A 142 -0.48 18.51 10.18
CA ASP A 142 0.41 17.37 10.32
C ASP A 142 0.27 16.40 9.14
N TYR A 143 1.40 15.87 8.66
CA TYR A 143 1.45 14.75 7.74
C TYR A 143 1.17 13.45 8.49
N HIS A 144 0.02 12.84 8.22
CA HIS A 144 -0.45 11.61 8.89
C HIS A 144 -0.14 10.36 8.06
N THR A 145 -0.07 9.20 8.77
CA THR A 145 0.02 7.88 8.16
C THR A 145 -1.27 7.48 7.43
N SER A 146 -1.18 6.50 6.53
CA SER A 146 -2.29 6.05 5.68
C SER A 146 -3.51 5.55 6.46
N GLY A 147 -3.31 5.00 7.65
CA GLY A 147 -4.41 4.56 8.51
C GLY A 147 -5.42 5.65 8.85
N SER A 148 -5.02 6.92 8.78
CA SER A 148 -5.87 8.08 9.12
C SER A 148 -7.05 8.22 8.15
N TRP A 149 -6.80 8.45 6.85
CA TRP A 149 -7.86 8.50 5.84
C TRP A 149 -8.35 7.10 5.45
N GLY A 150 -7.53 6.07 5.65
CA GLY A 150 -7.90 4.68 5.51
C GLY A 150 -9.10 4.31 6.37
N ALA A 151 -9.20 4.84 7.59
CA ALA A 151 -10.36 4.63 8.46
C ALA A 151 -11.66 5.16 7.83
N VAL A 152 -11.65 6.37 7.31
CA VAL A 152 -12.82 7.00 6.66
C VAL A 152 -13.17 6.27 5.37
N THR A 153 -12.16 5.87 4.59
CA THR A 153 -12.29 5.08 3.36
C THR A 153 -12.97 3.73 3.63
N CYS A 154 -12.51 3.01 4.66
CA CYS A 154 -13.07 1.72 5.05
C CYS A 154 -14.49 1.87 5.61
N ALA A 155 -14.81 2.98 6.29
CA ALA A 155 -16.16 3.28 6.71
C ALA A 155 -17.10 3.54 5.52
N ALA A 156 -16.66 4.27 4.51
CA ALA A 156 -17.44 4.48 3.28
C ALA A 156 -17.73 3.15 2.57
N ALA A 157 -16.70 2.32 2.35
CA ALA A 157 -16.85 1.02 1.73
C ALA A 157 -17.70 0.06 2.57
N GLY A 158 -17.52 0.06 3.88
CA GLY A 158 -18.30 -0.75 4.81
C GLY A 158 -19.77 -0.32 4.89
N ALA A 159 -20.05 0.98 4.86
CA ALA A 159 -21.43 1.51 4.84
C ALA A 159 -22.19 1.01 3.59
N ARG A 160 -21.53 0.98 2.43
CA ARG A 160 -22.08 0.40 1.21
C ARG A 160 -22.35 -1.11 1.36
N LEU A 161 -21.38 -1.89 1.80
CA LEU A 161 -21.50 -3.35 1.94
C LEU A 161 -22.56 -3.75 2.97
N MET A 162 -22.68 -3.00 4.07
CA MET A 162 -23.69 -3.21 5.11
C MET A 162 -25.04 -2.56 4.78
N ARG A 163 -25.14 -1.85 3.66
CA ARG A 163 -26.37 -1.17 3.21
C ARG A 163 -26.92 -0.20 4.25
N LEU A 164 -26.04 0.58 4.89
CA LEU A 164 -26.44 1.62 5.81
C LEU A 164 -27.24 2.70 5.05
N ASP A 165 -28.20 3.30 5.74
CA ASP A 165 -28.89 4.46 5.17
C ASP A 165 -27.97 5.70 5.14
N PRO A 166 -28.36 6.80 4.47
CA PRO A 166 -27.52 8.00 4.37
C PRO A 166 -27.17 8.63 5.73
N GLU A 167 -28.06 8.58 6.71
CA GLU A 167 -27.81 9.14 8.05
C GLU A 167 -26.81 8.27 8.82
N GLN A 168 -27.01 6.97 8.84
CA GLN A 168 -26.07 6.02 9.42
C GLN A 168 -24.68 6.10 8.74
N THR A 169 -24.66 6.29 7.42
CA THR A 169 -23.40 6.46 6.67
C THR A 169 -22.66 7.71 7.12
N ARG A 170 -23.33 8.85 7.27
CA ARG A 170 -22.72 10.08 7.80
C ARG A 170 -22.14 9.85 9.19
N HIS A 171 -22.87 9.17 10.07
CA HIS A 171 -22.35 8.82 11.39
C HIS A 171 -21.12 7.90 11.30
N ALA A 172 -21.15 6.88 10.46
CA ALA A 172 -20.01 5.97 10.29
C ALA A 172 -18.74 6.72 9.81
N LEU A 173 -18.87 7.62 8.83
CA LEU A 173 -17.76 8.46 8.35
C LEU A 173 -17.19 9.32 9.47
N GLY A 174 -18.06 10.00 10.24
CA GLY A 174 -17.65 10.85 11.35
C GLY A 174 -17.01 10.07 12.51
N ILE A 175 -17.52 8.90 12.86
CA ILE A 175 -16.92 8.01 13.86
C ILE A 175 -15.52 7.59 13.42
N ALA A 176 -15.37 7.17 12.15
CA ALA A 176 -14.11 6.72 11.61
C ALA A 176 -13.07 7.85 11.54
N GLU A 177 -13.47 9.05 11.14
CA GLU A 177 -12.57 10.21 11.11
C GLU A 177 -12.10 10.61 12.50
N TYR A 178 -13.01 10.61 13.49
CA TYR A 178 -12.69 11.00 14.85
C TYR A 178 -11.79 9.99 15.59
N HIS A 179 -12.04 8.70 15.42
CA HIS A 179 -11.35 7.63 16.10
C HIS A 179 -10.25 6.98 15.25
N GLY A 180 -10.10 7.36 13.98
CA GLY A 180 -9.02 6.88 13.11
C GLY A 180 -7.64 7.23 13.67
N PRO A 181 -6.61 6.43 13.38
CA PRO A 181 -5.27 6.73 13.86
C PRO A 181 -4.79 8.07 13.30
N ARG A 182 -4.45 9.01 14.19
CA ARG A 182 -3.87 10.32 13.87
C ARG A 182 -2.36 10.32 14.05
N SER A 183 -1.71 9.26 13.56
CA SER A 183 -0.27 9.08 13.68
C SER A 183 0.49 9.99 12.72
N GLN A 184 1.51 10.68 13.23
CA GLN A 184 2.39 11.50 12.40
C GLN A 184 3.32 10.61 11.58
N MET A 185 3.33 10.76 10.26
CA MET A 185 4.10 9.90 9.35
C MET A 185 5.61 9.96 9.61
N MET A 186 6.15 11.14 9.89
CA MET A 186 7.61 11.29 10.09
C MET A 186 8.11 10.51 11.30
N ARG A 187 7.27 10.19 12.29
CA ARG A 187 7.66 9.28 13.39
C ARG A 187 7.93 7.85 12.92
N CYS A 188 7.22 7.39 11.89
CA CYS A 188 7.50 6.09 11.26
C CYS A 188 8.81 6.12 10.48
N ILE A 189 9.16 7.25 9.88
CA ILE A 189 10.42 7.45 9.14
C ILE A 189 11.60 7.55 10.10
N ASP A 190 11.48 8.36 11.17
CA ASP A 190 12.56 8.56 12.16
C ASP A 190 12.80 7.32 13.02
N HIS A 191 11.76 6.49 13.20
CA HIS A 191 11.80 5.27 14.03
C HIS A 191 11.09 4.12 13.30
N PRO A 192 11.70 3.55 12.24
CA PRO A 192 11.12 2.44 11.50
C PRO A 192 10.91 1.23 12.41
N THR A 193 9.64 0.87 12.59
CA THR A 193 9.21 -0.23 13.47
C THR A 193 7.97 -0.91 12.89
N MET A 194 7.47 -1.94 13.55
CA MET A 194 6.24 -2.64 13.20
C MET A 194 4.98 -1.76 13.21
N LEU A 195 5.05 -0.49 13.60
CA LEU A 195 3.94 0.46 13.49
C LEU A 195 3.55 0.72 12.03
N LYS A 196 4.54 0.79 11.13
CA LYS A 196 4.34 1.00 9.69
C LYS A 196 3.42 2.21 9.42
N ASP A 197 2.62 2.15 8.36
CA ASP A 197 1.64 3.20 8.00
C ASP A 197 0.31 3.10 8.78
N GLY A 198 0.21 2.15 9.71
CA GLY A 198 -0.97 1.97 10.55
C GLY A 198 -2.22 1.55 9.77
N SER A 199 -2.04 0.95 8.61
CA SER A 199 -3.12 0.63 7.66
C SER A 199 -4.16 -0.32 8.25
N GLY A 200 -3.74 -1.32 9.00
CA GLY A 200 -4.64 -2.25 9.68
C GLY A 200 -5.46 -1.58 10.80
N TRP A 201 -4.88 -0.61 11.50
CA TRP A 201 -5.60 0.18 12.51
C TRP A 201 -6.67 1.07 11.86
N GLY A 202 -6.38 1.64 10.69
CA GLY A 202 -7.37 2.35 9.89
C GLY A 202 -8.51 1.42 9.43
N ALA A 203 -8.17 0.25 8.88
CA ALA A 203 -9.13 -0.75 8.44
C ALA A 203 -10.05 -1.21 9.59
N MET A 204 -9.48 -1.56 10.73
CA MET A 204 -10.19 -1.93 11.95
C MET A 204 -11.16 -0.84 12.41
N THR A 205 -10.71 0.40 12.43
CA THR A 205 -11.52 1.54 12.86
C THR A 205 -12.70 1.76 11.91
N GLY A 206 -12.48 1.69 10.60
CA GLY A 206 -13.55 1.81 9.60
C GLY A 206 -14.62 0.73 9.75
N VAL A 207 -14.21 -0.53 9.90
CA VAL A 207 -15.14 -1.66 10.15
C VAL A 207 -15.90 -1.47 11.46
N SER A 208 -15.21 -1.06 12.54
CA SER A 208 -15.86 -0.78 13.81
C SER A 208 -16.87 0.36 13.70
N ALA A 209 -16.54 1.43 12.98
CA ALA A 209 -17.40 2.59 12.81
C ALA A 209 -18.72 2.24 12.13
N VAL A 210 -18.71 1.44 11.06
CA VAL A 210 -19.95 1.03 10.38
C VAL A 210 -20.80 0.11 11.25
N GLN A 211 -20.19 -0.80 12.03
CA GLN A 211 -20.91 -1.67 12.95
C GLN A 211 -21.55 -0.88 14.10
N LEU A 212 -20.91 0.18 14.58
CA LEU A 212 -21.44 1.08 15.59
C LEU A 212 -22.60 1.92 15.03
N ALA A 213 -22.42 2.54 13.86
CA ALA A 213 -23.46 3.33 13.21
C ALA A 213 -24.72 2.50 12.89
N ALA A 214 -24.56 1.25 12.44
CA ALA A 214 -25.64 0.32 12.20
C ALA A 214 -26.49 0.04 13.45
N ARG A 215 -25.93 0.27 14.65
CA ARG A 215 -26.61 0.10 15.94
C ARG A 215 -27.12 1.41 16.53
N GLY A 216 -27.02 2.51 15.76
CA GLY A 216 -27.50 3.84 16.19
C GLY A 216 -26.49 4.66 16.99
N PHE A 217 -25.18 4.28 16.99
CA PHE A 217 -24.14 5.14 17.54
C PHE A 217 -23.93 6.33 16.62
N THR A 218 -23.89 7.56 17.18
CA THR A 218 -23.81 8.81 16.43
C THR A 218 -22.37 9.33 16.37
N GLY A 219 -21.97 9.88 15.23
CA GLY A 219 -20.69 10.57 15.00
C GLY A 219 -20.89 12.04 14.63
N ALA A 220 -19.87 12.85 14.84
CA ALA A 220 -19.82 14.20 14.30
C ALA A 220 -19.70 14.17 12.76
N PRO A 221 -20.05 15.24 12.03
CA PRO A 221 -19.79 15.31 10.59
C PRO A 221 -18.29 15.09 10.29
N ALA A 222 -18.00 14.31 9.23
CA ALA A 222 -16.62 14.12 8.78
C ALA A 222 -16.13 15.37 8.04
N ILE A 223 -15.13 16.06 8.57
CA ILE A 223 -14.58 17.32 8.02
C ILE A 223 -14.04 17.10 6.61
N THR A 224 -13.32 15.99 6.39
CA THR A 224 -12.74 15.67 5.08
C THR A 224 -13.79 15.40 4.00
N VAL A 225 -15.03 15.16 4.37
CA VAL A 225 -16.14 14.86 3.47
C VAL A 225 -17.12 16.02 3.37
N GLU A 226 -17.55 16.61 4.49
CA GLU A 226 -18.62 17.61 4.53
C GLU A 226 -18.10 19.05 4.47
N ASP A 227 -16.90 19.33 5.00
CA ASP A 227 -16.32 20.68 5.07
C ASP A 227 -15.21 20.92 4.03
N ALA A 228 -15.04 20.00 3.08
CA ALA A 228 -14.01 20.06 2.04
C ALA A 228 -14.59 19.83 0.62
N PRO A 229 -15.66 20.55 0.21
CA PRO A 229 -16.40 20.28 -1.03
C PRO A 229 -15.53 20.34 -2.29
N GLN A 230 -14.47 21.15 -2.32
CA GLN A 230 -13.58 21.32 -3.46
C GLN A 230 -12.86 20.04 -3.88
N TYR A 231 -12.76 19.04 -2.99
CA TYR A 231 -12.16 17.73 -3.31
C TYR A 231 -13.18 16.74 -3.89
N TRP A 232 -14.45 17.08 -3.90
CA TRP A 232 -15.57 16.25 -4.32
C TRP A 232 -16.32 16.77 -5.54
N ASP A 233 -16.01 17.99 -6.03
CA ASP A 233 -16.77 18.67 -7.07
C ASP A 233 -16.76 17.97 -8.43
N ASP A 234 -15.72 17.22 -8.75
CA ASP A 234 -15.53 16.52 -10.04
C ASP A 234 -15.80 15.01 -9.97
N LEU A 235 -16.53 14.55 -8.94
CA LEU A 235 -16.95 13.16 -8.81
C LEU A 235 -17.71 12.65 -10.05
N GLY A 236 -17.25 11.52 -10.59
CA GLY A 236 -17.82 10.87 -11.77
C GLY A 236 -17.31 11.43 -13.10
N SER A 237 -16.57 12.54 -13.12
CA SER A 237 -15.92 13.10 -14.30
C SER A 237 -14.42 12.78 -14.37
N ARG A 238 -13.76 12.69 -13.22
CA ARG A 238 -12.37 12.28 -13.07
C ARG A 238 -12.27 11.13 -12.07
N TRP A 239 -11.49 10.12 -12.39
CA TRP A 239 -11.28 8.92 -11.57
C TRP A 239 -9.86 8.89 -11.01
N LEU A 240 -9.72 9.19 -9.72
CA LEU A 240 -8.41 9.25 -9.04
C LEU A 240 -7.78 7.87 -8.82
N ILE A 241 -8.54 6.79 -8.91
CA ILE A 241 -7.97 5.44 -8.94
C ILE A 241 -6.96 5.27 -10.09
N MET A 242 -7.13 6.00 -11.20
CA MET A 242 -6.21 5.97 -12.34
C MET A 242 -4.83 6.55 -11.99
N ASN A 243 -4.75 7.34 -10.92
CA ASN A 243 -3.51 7.95 -10.43
C ASN A 243 -2.81 7.12 -9.34
N GLN A 244 -3.27 5.88 -9.10
CA GLN A 244 -2.55 4.96 -8.23
C GLN A 244 -1.22 4.56 -8.87
N CYS A 245 -0.15 4.59 -8.07
CA CYS A 245 1.17 4.12 -8.42
C CYS A 245 1.39 2.72 -7.84
N PHE A 246 2.21 1.93 -8.50
CA PHE A 246 2.63 0.62 -7.99
C PHE A 246 4.11 0.66 -7.61
N LYS A 247 4.55 -0.28 -6.81
CA LYS A 247 5.96 -0.42 -6.43
C LYS A 247 6.56 -1.65 -7.10
N GLU A 248 7.71 -1.48 -7.74
CA GLU A 248 8.47 -2.60 -8.33
C GLU A 248 9.12 -3.46 -7.24
N PHE A 249 9.53 -2.82 -6.12
CA PHE A 249 10.24 -3.46 -5.01
C PHE A 249 9.54 -3.18 -3.67
N PRO A 250 9.68 -4.09 -2.68
CA PRO A 250 9.03 -3.98 -1.36
C PRO A 250 9.80 -3.05 -0.41
N VAL A 251 9.91 -1.79 -0.76
CA VAL A 251 10.59 -0.74 0.01
C VAL A 251 9.79 0.56 -0.03
N CYS A 252 10.11 1.50 0.84
CA CYS A 252 9.49 2.82 0.86
C CYS A 252 9.53 3.46 -0.55
N HIS A 253 8.42 4.04 -0.97
CA HIS A 253 8.31 4.61 -2.31
C HIS A 253 9.36 5.72 -2.58
N TRP A 254 9.85 6.37 -1.54
CA TRP A 254 10.87 7.41 -1.66
C TRP A 254 12.26 6.86 -2.03
N ALA A 255 12.51 5.58 -1.78
CA ALA A 255 13.75 4.89 -2.15
C ALA A 255 13.73 4.32 -3.59
N LEU A 256 12.56 4.24 -4.25
CA LEU A 256 12.46 3.55 -5.55
C LEU A 256 13.25 4.22 -6.67
N ALA A 257 13.19 5.58 -6.79
CA ALA A 257 13.96 6.27 -7.81
C ALA A 257 15.48 6.07 -7.62
N PRO A 258 16.07 6.24 -6.43
CA PRO A 258 17.47 5.87 -6.17
C PRO A 258 17.81 4.43 -6.57
N VAL A 259 17.02 3.45 -6.14
CA VAL A 259 17.22 2.01 -6.47
C VAL A 259 17.23 1.78 -7.98
N GLN A 260 16.26 2.33 -8.70
CA GLN A 260 16.15 2.16 -10.15
C GLN A 260 17.27 2.89 -10.90
N GLY A 261 17.74 4.01 -10.38
CA GLY A 261 18.93 4.69 -10.91
C GLY A 261 20.20 3.85 -10.79
N VAL A 262 20.40 3.20 -9.62
CA VAL A 262 21.50 2.26 -9.41
C VAL A 262 21.43 1.11 -10.40
N LEU A 263 20.26 0.46 -10.53
CA LEU A 263 20.06 -0.65 -11.47
C LEU A 263 20.28 -0.26 -12.92
N ALA A 264 19.83 0.92 -13.31
CA ALA A 264 20.01 1.43 -14.67
C ALA A 264 21.48 1.61 -15.01
N LEU A 265 22.26 2.24 -14.13
CA LEU A 265 23.72 2.44 -14.33
C LEU A 265 24.48 1.10 -14.30
N ALA A 266 24.18 0.22 -13.33
CA ALA A 266 24.84 -1.07 -13.24
C ALA A 266 24.63 -1.91 -14.51
N ARG A 267 23.40 -1.94 -15.05
CA ARG A 267 23.08 -2.65 -16.29
C ARG A 267 23.72 -2.01 -17.51
N ALA A 268 23.68 -0.65 -17.65
CA ALA A 268 24.24 0.06 -18.79
C ALA A 268 25.75 -0.14 -18.94
N HIS A 269 26.47 -0.31 -17.84
CA HIS A 269 27.91 -0.46 -17.80
C HIS A 269 28.38 -1.88 -17.44
N ASN A 270 27.45 -2.82 -17.30
CA ASN A 270 27.72 -4.24 -16.90
C ASN A 270 28.60 -4.32 -15.65
N LEU A 271 28.25 -3.58 -14.60
CA LEU A 271 29.02 -3.49 -13.37
C LEU A 271 28.67 -4.57 -12.36
N ALA A 272 29.69 -5.12 -11.72
CA ALA A 272 29.55 -5.90 -10.49
C ALA A 272 29.75 -4.96 -9.27
N SER A 273 29.16 -5.32 -8.15
CA SER A 273 29.19 -4.50 -6.92
C SER A 273 30.60 -4.26 -6.40
N ASP A 274 31.49 -5.24 -6.54
CA ASP A 274 32.88 -5.18 -6.09
C ASP A 274 33.76 -4.18 -6.87
N GLN A 275 33.30 -3.72 -8.04
CA GLN A 275 33.96 -2.66 -8.82
C GLN A 275 33.62 -1.27 -8.31
N VAL A 276 32.48 -1.12 -7.57
CA VAL A 276 31.99 0.16 -7.08
C VAL A 276 32.59 0.45 -5.70
N ASP A 277 33.18 1.64 -5.54
CA ASP A 277 33.65 2.17 -4.27
C ASP A 277 32.47 2.64 -3.42
N HIS A 278 31.69 3.59 -3.93
CA HIS A 278 30.49 4.09 -3.29
C HIS A 278 29.42 4.57 -4.28
N ILE A 279 28.22 4.78 -3.74
CA ILE A 279 27.03 5.28 -4.47
C ILE A 279 26.77 6.71 -4.01
N GLU A 280 26.49 7.63 -4.96
CA GLU A 280 26.01 8.98 -4.66
C GLU A 280 24.57 9.14 -5.13
N VAL A 281 23.72 9.76 -4.30
CA VAL A 281 22.30 10.00 -4.60
C VAL A 281 21.97 11.47 -4.33
N GLU A 282 21.55 12.19 -5.37
CA GLU A 282 20.90 13.49 -5.24
C GLU A 282 19.39 13.29 -5.28
N THR A 283 18.64 13.79 -4.27
CA THR A 283 17.19 13.54 -4.15
C THR A 283 16.51 14.63 -3.32
N PHE A 284 15.24 14.44 -2.97
CA PHE A 284 14.45 15.34 -2.12
C PHE A 284 14.62 15.01 -0.62
N HIS A 285 14.35 16.00 0.22
CA HIS A 285 14.56 15.95 1.68
C HIS A 285 14.00 14.68 2.35
N ASN A 286 12.72 14.32 2.06
CA ASN A 286 12.11 13.16 2.71
C ASN A 286 12.80 11.82 2.35
N SER A 287 13.38 11.69 1.13
CA SER A 287 14.19 10.52 0.78
C SER A 287 15.52 10.47 1.54
N VAL A 288 16.12 11.64 1.80
CA VAL A 288 17.33 11.75 2.64
C VAL A 288 17.04 11.36 4.10
N CYS A 289 15.83 11.64 4.59
CA CYS A 289 15.41 11.23 5.94
C CYS A 289 15.33 9.70 6.12
N LEU A 290 15.26 8.90 5.03
CA LEU A 290 15.42 7.44 5.08
C LEU A 290 16.88 7.06 5.32
N ALA A 291 17.43 7.45 6.46
CA ALA A 291 18.88 7.56 6.70
C ALA A 291 19.55 6.28 7.24
N THR A 292 18.77 5.22 7.52
CA THR A 292 19.32 3.97 8.08
C THR A 292 20.22 3.27 7.06
N SER A 293 21.52 3.18 7.36
CA SER A 293 22.50 2.51 6.49
C SER A 293 22.92 1.11 6.97
N ARG A 294 22.60 0.76 8.21
CA ARG A 294 22.87 -0.55 8.83
C ARG A 294 21.60 -1.06 9.50
N PRO A 295 20.60 -1.50 8.74
CA PRO A 295 19.37 -1.99 9.32
C PRO A 295 19.61 -3.24 10.17
N THR A 296 18.83 -3.38 11.23
CA THR A 296 18.80 -4.55 12.12
C THR A 296 17.47 -5.29 12.07
N THR A 297 16.49 -4.67 11.45
CA THR A 297 15.14 -5.23 11.20
C THR A 297 14.69 -4.99 9.78
N THR A 298 13.74 -5.78 9.32
CA THR A 298 13.13 -5.60 7.98
C THR A 298 12.46 -4.23 7.84
N GLU A 299 11.88 -3.70 8.91
CA GLU A 299 11.29 -2.35 8.91
C GLU A 299 12.36 -1.29 8.63
N GLU A 300 13.51 -1.36 9.28
CA GLU A 300 14.63 -0.45 9.02
C GLU A 300 15.17 -0.60 7.60
N ALA A 301 15.23 -1.82 7.06
CA ALA A 301 15.67 -2.06 5.70
C ALA A 301 14.69 -1.48 4.66
N GLN A 302 13.38 -1.62 4.87
CA GLN A 302 12.34 -1.10 4.00
C GLN A 302 12.25 0.44 4.01
N TYR A 303 12.48 1.06 5.17
CA TYR A 303 12.50 2.52 5.34
C TYR A 303 13.93 3.09 5.30
N SER A 304 14.72 2.64 4.36
CA SER A 304 16.07 3.09 4.04
C SER A 304 16.18 3.47 2.56
N THR A 305 17.04 4.41 2.21
CA THR A 305 17.46 4.66 0.83
C THR A 305 18.76 3.92 0.52
N SER A 306 19.73 3.94 1.43
CA SER A 306 21.06 3.39 1.19
C SER A 306 21.09 1.86 1.13
N PHE A 307 20.37 1.18 2.03
CA PHE A 307 20.39 -0.29 2.07
C PHE A 307 19.74 -0.91 0.82
N PRO A 308 18.53 -0.50 0.37
CA PRO A 308 17.96 -0.99 -0.88
C PRO A 308 18.79 -0.68 -2.12
N CYS A 309 19.46 0.48 -2.19
CA CYS A 309 20.39 0.78 -3.28
C CYS A 309 21.58 -0.20 -3.31
N ALA A 310 22.14 -0.53 -2.16
CA ALA A 310 23.22 -1.51 -2.03
C ALA A 310 22.77 -2.93 -2.41
N VAL A 311 21.59 -3.35 -1.93
CA VAL A 311 20.98 -4.64 -2.31
C VAL A 311 20.79 -4.71 -3.83
N ALA A 312 20.18 -3.68 -4.41
CA ALA A 312 19.92 -3.63 -5.85
C ALA A 312 21.20 -3.76 -6.68
N LEU A 313 22.28 -3.07 -6.26
CA LEU A 313 23.58 -3.18 -6.93
C LEU A 313 24.19 -4.59 -6.80
N ALA A 314 24.11 -5.18 -5.62
CA ALA A 314 24.71 -6.48 -5.34
C ALA A 314 23.93 -7.66 -5.93
N ARG A 315 22.59 -7.56 -6.00
CA ARG A 315 21.70 -8.65 -6.39
C ARG A 315 21.02 -8.47 -7.76
N GLY A 316 21.05 -7.26 -8.32
CA GLY A 316 20.37 -6.93 -9.58
C GLY A 316 18.86 -6.68 -9.46
N GLY A 317 18.33 -6.62 -8.25
CA GLY A 317 16.94 -6.36 -7.86
C GLY A 317 16.76 -6.46 -6.35
N ILE A 318 15.51 -6.44 -5.86
CA ILE A 318 15.19 -6.60 -4.44
C ILE A 318 14.00 -7.54 -4.31
N THR A 319 14.17 -8.62 -3.58
CA THR A 319 13.11 -9.57 -3.20
C THR A 319 12.78 -9.41 -1.71
N PRO A 320 11.64 -9.95 -1.22
CA PRO A 320 11.35 -9.99 0.21
C PRO A 320 12.46 -10.65 1.05
N ASP A 321 13.13 -11.67 0.52
CA ASP A 321 14.21 -12.37 1.22
C ASP A 321 15.47 -11.50 1.38
N ASP A 322 15.74 -10.59 0.45
CA ASP A 322 16.90 -9.69 0.51
C ASP A 322 16.80 -8.64 1.64
N ILE A 323 15.58 -8.36 2.10
CA ILE A 323 15.29 -7.38 3.16
C ILE A 323 14.73 -8.03 4.43
N ALA A 324 14.70 -9.37 4.52
CA ALA A 324 14.27 -10.10 5.70
C ALA A 324 15.29 -9.97 6.84
N ASP A 325 14.82 -10.05 8.11
CA ASP A 325 15.66 -9.92 9.33
C ASP A 325 16.93 -10.78 9.29
N GLY A 326 16.88 -11.95 8.66
CA GLY A 326 18.01 -12.87 8.55
C GLY A 326 19.01 -12.56 7.43
N SER A 327 18.79 -11.52 6.62
CA SER A 327 19.57 -11.22 5.40
C SER A 327 20.29 -9.86 5.45
N LEU A 328 20.32 -9.18 6.61
CA LEU A 328 20.75 -7.80 6.74
C LEU A 328 22.25 -7.61 7.03
N ASP A 329 23.01 -8.69 7.16
CA ASP A 329 24.42 -8.69 7.62
C ASP A 329 25.44 -9.00 6.51
N ASP A 330 25.02 -9.02 5.23
CA ASP A 330 25.92 -9.24 4.09
C ASP A 330 27.00 -8.13 4.07
N PRO A 331 28.31 -8.49 4.18
CA PRO A 331 29.38 -7.50 4.31
C PRO A 331 29.51 -6.56 3.10
N GLU A 332 29.23 -7.06 1.89
CA GLU A 332 29.33 -6.24 0.66
C GLU A 332 28.15 -5.26 0.57
N ILE A 333 26.93 -5.69 0.90
CA ILE A 333 25.77 -4.83 0.97
C ILE A 333 25.97 -3.75 2.03
N LEU A 334 26.45 -4.12 3.23
CA LEU A 334 26.71 -3.17 4.31
C LEU A 334 27.85 -2.19 3.98
N ARG A 335 28.88 -2.62 3.23
CA ARG A 335 29.94 -1.74 2.73
C ARG A 335 29.38 -0.64 1.83
N LEU A 336 28.58 -1.03 0.84
CA LEU A 336 27.96 -0.12 -0.13
C LEU A 336 26.93 0.79 0.55
N SER A 337 26.10 0.24 1.43
CA SER A 337 25.07 1.00 2.14
C SER A 337 25.65 2.05 3.07
N THR A 338 26.68 1.69 3.86
CA THR A 338 27.34 2.65 4.75
C THR A 338 28.20 3.68 4.03
N GLY A 339 28.69 3.34 2.84
CA GLY A 339 29.47 4.24 1.98
C GLY A 339 28.60 5.14 1.11
N LEU A 340 27.27 4.94 1.05
CA LEU A 340 26.39 5.75 0.21
C LEU A 340 26.29 7.19 0.72
N ILE A 341 26.41 8.14 -0.19
CA ILE A 341 26.32 9.58 0.08
C ILE A 341 24.99 10.11 -0.48
N MET A 342 24.12 10.63 0.40
CA MET A 342 22.87 11.29 0.01
C MET A 342 22.99 12.80 0.13
N THR A 343 22.48 13.51 -0.87
CA THR A 343 22.42 14.97 -0.91
C THR A 343 21.02 15.41 -1.35
N GLU A 344 20.40 16.29 -0.57
CA GLU A 344 19.17 16.94 -1.03
C GLU A 344 19.47 18.08 -2.00
N THR A 345 18.56 18.30 -2.93
CA THR A 345 18.66 19.40 -3.92
C THR A 345 17.35 20.18 -3.98
N ASP A 346 17.47 21.50 -4.18
CA ASP A 346 16.29 22.37 -4.37
C ASP A 346 15.43 21.89 -5.54
N TYR A 347 16.08 21.44 -6.64
CA TYR A 347 15.36 20.91 -7.80
C TYR A 347 14.45 19.73 -7.47
N ALA A 348 14.91 18.80 -6.65
CA ALA A 348 14.10 17.63 -6.26
C ALA A 348 13.06 18.01 -5.21
N ASN A 349 13.40 18.93 -4.27
CA ASN A 349 12.50 19.41 -3.23
C ASN A 349 11.30 20.16 -3.82
N ASP A 350 11.52 21.05 -4.78
CA ASP A 350 10.46 21.86 -5.40
C ASP A 350 9.43 21.02 -6.16
N GLN A 351 9.79 19.81 -6.58
CA GLN A 351 8.90 18.90 -7.30
C GLN A 351 8.12 17.94 -6.40
N PHE A 352 8.58 17.74 -5.15
CA PHE A 352 7.90 16.87 -4.20
C PHE A 352 6.62 17.54 -3.63
N PRO A 353 5.49 16.83 -3.44
CA PRO A 353 5.29 15.38 -3.62
C PRO A 353 4.85 14.95 -5.03
N ALA A 354 4.60 15.89 -5.95
CA ALA A 354 4.06 15.60 -7.29
C ALA A 354 4.99 14.71 -8.14
N LYS A 355 6.31 14.90 -7.96
CA LYS A 355 7.34 14.03 -8.52
C LYS A 355 8.37 13.67 -7.45
N ARG A 356 8.96 12.48 -7.59
CA ARG A 356 9.92 11.92 -6.62
C ARG A 356 11.23 11.67 -7.36
N PHE A 357 11.98 12.76 -7.61
CA PHE A 357 13.22 12.70 -8.38
C PHE A 357 14.39 12.15 -7.58
N ALA A 358 15.22 11.35 -8.27
CA ALA A 358 16.58 11.06 -7.84
C ALA A 358 17.53 11.11 -9.04
N LYS A 359 18.80 11.47 -8.76
CA LYS A 359 19.92 11.33 -9.69
C LYS A 359 21.01 10.54 -8.99
N VAL A 360 21.49 9.49 -9.65
CA VAL A 360 22.46 8.54 -9.08
C VAL A 360 23.78 8.64 -9.81
N ALA A 361 24.89 8.53 -9.06
CA ALA A 361 26.19 8.23 -9.61
C ALA A 361 26.80 7.02 -8.91
N LEU A 362 27.51 6.18 -9.68
CA LEU A 362 28.34 5.09 -9.18
C LEU A 362 29.80 5.52 -9.33
N VAL A 363 30.52 5.61 -8.21
CA VAL A 363 31.93 5.91 -8.19
C VAL A 363 32.70 4.59 -8.11
N LEU A 364 33.54 4.32 -9.10
CA LEU A 364 34.29 3.07 -9.17
C LEU A 364 35.60 3.16 -8.37
N LYS A 365 36.15 2.03 -7.98
CA LYS A 365 37.41 1.93 -7.23
C LYS A 365 38.63 2.52 -7.95
N ASP A 366 38.57 2.67 -9.28
CA ASP A 366 39.60 3.35 -10.09
C ASP A 366 39.42 4.88 -10.16
N GLY A 367 38.38 5.42 -9.50
CA GLY A 367 38.03 6.83 -9.48
C GLY A 367 37.08 7.26 -10.64
N THR A 368 36.71 6.37 -11.53
CA THR A 368 35.71 6.68 -12.57
C THR A 368 34.36 6.96 -11.94
N ARG A 369 33.71 8.07 -12.34
CA ARG A 369 32.37 8.45 -11.87
C ARG A 369 31.36 8.32 -13.00
N LEU A 370 30.43 7.37 -12.88
CA LEU A 370 29.35 7.11 -13.82
C LEU A 370 28.06 7.73 -13.28
N GLN A 371 27.51 8.70 -13.99
CA GLN A 371 26.35 9.47 -13.53
C GLN A 371 25.18 9.34 -14.49
N GLY A 372 23.99 9.08 -13.94
CA GLY A 372 22.72 9.12 -14.64
C GLY A 372 22.07 10.51 -14.65
N GLU A 373 20.95 10.61 -15.35
CA GLU A 373 20.08 11.78 -15.32
C GLU A 373 19.09 11.69 -14.15
N TYR A 374 18.38 12.79 -13.85
CA TYR A 374 17.27 12.75 -12.93
C TYR A 374 16.15 11.85 -13.47
N LEU A 375 15.66 10.95 -12.62
CA LEU A 375 14.57 10.04 -12.94
C LEU A 375 13.50 10.05 -11.84
N THR A 376 12.28 9.69 -12.22
CA THR A 376 11.17 9.36 -11.30
C THR A 376 11.02 7.85 -11.21
N PRO A 377 10.38 7.32 -10.16
CA PRO A 377 10.12 5.89 -10.07
C PRO A 377 9.35 5.37 -11.29
N ARG A 378 9.74 4.21 -11.81
CA ARG A 378 8.90 3.44 -12.72
C ARG A 378 7.61 3.05 -11.99
N TRP A 379 6.57 2.78 -12.78
CA TRP A 379 5.26 2.37 -12.28
C TRP A 379 4.52 3.46 -11.49
N ASP A 380 4.92 4.71 -11.66
CA ASP A 380 4.08 5.83 -11.26
C ASP A 380 2.85 5.96 -12.21
N PHE A 381 1.90 6.82 -11.85
CA PHE A 381 0.66 6.97 -12.62
C PHE A 381 0.87 7.55 -14.03
N THR A 382 2.01 8.19 -14.29
CA THR A 382 2.36 8.75 -15.63
C THR A 382 3.02 7.70 -16.52
N ASN A 383 3.60 6.65 -15.93
CA ASN A 383 4.22 5.52 -16.60
C ASN A 383 3.89 4.22 -15.85
N PRO A 384 2.61 3.82 -15.82
CA PRO A 384 2.16 2.66 -15.06
C PRO A 384 2.77 1.37 -15.61
N PRO A 385 2.85 0.31 -14.77
CA PRO A 385 3.28 -1.00 -15.26
C PRO A 385 2.35 -1.51 -16.33
N THR A 386 2.87 -2.28 -17.26
CA THR A 386 2.06 -3.14 -18.13
C THR A 386 1.41 -4.24 -17.29
N ASP A 387 0.33 -4.83 -17.80
CA ASP A 387 -0.32 -5.98 -17.15
C ASP A 387 0.66 -7.12 -16.91
N ALA A 388 1.54 -7.40 -17.86
CA ALA A 388 2.54 -8.46 -17.74
C ALA A 388 3.54 -8.18 -16.62
N GLU A 389 3.98 -6.94 -16.44
CA GLU A 389 4.88 -6.54 -15.36
C GLU A 389 4.20 -6.67 -14.00
N LEU A 390 2.95 -6.21 -13.87
CA LEU A 390 2.23 -6.29 -12.59
C LEU A 390 1.86 -7.72 -12.22
N ARG A 391 1.45 -8.55 -13.21
CA ARG A 391 1.25 -9.99 -13.02
C ARG A 391 2.56 -10.70 -12.65
N GLY A 392 3.67 -10.30 -13.28
CA GLY A 392 5.01 -10.80 -12.92
C GLY A 392 5.37 -10.48 -11.47
N LYS A 393 5.09 -9.27 -10.98
CA LYS A 393 5.26 -8.92 -9.56
C LYS A 393 4.36 -9.77 -8.66
N TYR A 394 3.08 -9.92 -9.02
CA TYR A 394 2.16 -10.76 -8.26
C TYR A 394 2.70 -12.18 -8.08
N HIS A 395 3.12 -12.82 -9.17
CA HIS A 395 3.69 -14.16 -9.13
C HIS A 395 5.01 -14.24 -8.38
N ALA A 396 5.88 -13.23 -8.52
CA ALA A 396 7.14 -13.19 -7.76
C ALA A 396 6.91 -13.14 -6.24
N LEU A 397 5.81 -12.55 -5.78
CA LEU A 397 5.44 -12.47 -4.37
C LEU A 397 4.58 -13.66 -3.91
N ALA A 398 3.65 -14.12 -4.75
CA ALA A 398 2.65 -15.11 -4.37
C ALA A 398 3.13 -16.57 -4.58
N ASP A 399 3.84 -16.87 -5.67
CA ASP A 399 4.25 -18.24 -6.00
C ASP A 399 5.12 -18.91 -4.94
N PRO A 400 6.12 -18.23 -4.35
CA PRO A 400 6.94 -18.85 -3.30
C PRO A 400 6.16 -19.21 -2.04
N VAL A 401 5.07 -18.49 -1.77
CA VAL A 401 4.30 -18.59 -0.52
C VAL A 401 3.06 -19.47 -0.68
N LEU A 402 2.31 -19.28 -1.78
CA LEU A 402 1.04 -19.98 -2.04
C LEU A 402 1.20 -21.23 -2.91
N GLY A 403 2.32 -21.35 -3.61
CA GLY A 403 2.53 -22.28 -4.71
C GLY A 403 1.87 -21.78 -6.02
N VAL A 404 2.53 -22.08 -7.15
CA VAL A 404 2.12 -21.62 -8.50
C VAL A 404 0.67 -21.94 -8.83
N ALA A 405 0.18 -23.12 -8.48
CA ALA A 405 -1.18 -23.55 -8.80
C ALA A 405 -2.23 -22.69 -8.10
N ARG A 406 -2.05 -22.37 -6.81
CA ARG A 406 -2.97 -21.52 -6.05
C ARG A 406 -2.87 -20.07 -6.48
N ALA A 407 -1.68 -19.55 -6.75
CA ALA A 407 -1.48 -18.21 -7.26
C ALA A 407 -2.20 -18.00 -8.60
N ASN A 408 -2.05 -18.91 -9.55
CA ASN A 408 -2.79 -18.90 -10.82
C ASN A 408 -4.31 -18.97 -10.62
N ALA A 409 -4.78 -19.78 -9.67
CA ALA A 409 -6.21 -19.90 -9.37
C ALA A 409 -6.79 -18.59 -8.79
N ILE A 410 -6.06 -17.92 -7.92
CA ILE A 410 -6.44 -16.61 -7.35
C ILE A 410 -6.50 -15.55 -8.46
N GLU A 411 -5.48 -15.46 -9.31
CA GLU A 411 -5.47 -14.55 -10.45
C GLU A 411 -6.68 -14.78 -11.36
N SER A 412 -6.94 -16.04 -11.72
CA SER A 412 -8.10 -16.41 -12.55
C SER A 412 -9.44 -16.08 -11.86
N ALA A 413 -9.57 -16.37 -10.56
CA ALA A 413 -10.79 -16.07 -9.80
C ALA A 413 -11.02 -14.55 -9.71
N LEU A 414 -9.97 -13.76 -9.60
CA LEU A 414 -10.05 -12.30 -9.58
C LEU A 414 -10.50 -11.74 -10.95
N SER A 415 -9.89 -12.19 -12.05
CA SER A 415 -10.24 -11.73 -13.39
C SER A 415 -11.68 -12.08 -13.78
N ASN A 416 -12.22 -13.18 -13.25
CA ASN A 416 -13.61 -13.60 -13.50
C ASN A 416 -14.59 -13.14 -12.40
N LEU A 417 -14.13 -12.41 -11.39
CA LEU A 417 -14.90 -12.04 -10.21
C LEU A 417 -16.24 -11.38 -10.51
N PRO A 418 -16.37 -10.44 -11.48
CA PRO A 418 -17.65 -9.82 -11.81
C PRO A 418 -18.72 -10.81 -12.27
N ASP A 419 -18.33 -11.92 -12.87
CA ASP A 419 -19.22 -12.91 -13.47
C ASP A 419 -19.48 -14.14 -12.58
N THR A 420 -18.48 -14.53 -11.78
CA THR A 420 -18.51 -15.75 -10.96
C THR A 420 -18.92 -15.52 -9.50
N GLY A 421 -18.91 -14.26 -9.06
CA GLY A 421 -19.14 -13.92 -7.65
C GLY A 421 -17.90 -14.03 -6.78
N LEU A 422 -18.03 -13.67 -5.50
CA LEU A 422 -16.91 -13.55 -4.57
C LEU A 422 -16.39 -14.90 -4.03
N ALA A 423 -17.26 -15.92 -3.95
CA ALA A 423 -16.92 -17.20 -3.31
C ALA A 423 -15.68 -17.90 -3.91
N PRO A 424 -15.52 -18.04 -5.24
CA PRO A 424 -14.33 -18.68 -5.80
C PRO A 424 -13.01 -18.03 -5.36
N LEU A 425 -12.98 -16.71 -5.19
CA LEU A 425 -11.82 -15.98 -4.71
C LEU A 425 -11.62 -16.19 -3.20
N THR A 426 -12.66 -16.03 -2.40
CA THR A 426 -12.56 -16.15 -0.94
C THR A 426 -12.23 -17.58 -0.49
N ASP A 427 -12.71 -18.60 -1.20
CA ASP A 427 -12.37 -20.00 -0.94
C ASP A 427 -10.85 -20.26 -1.10
N LEU A 428 -10.17 -19.51 -1.97
CA LEU A 428 -8.73 -19.58 -2.14
C LEU A 428 -8.00 -18.73 -1.09
N LEU A 429 -8.52 -17.52 -0.79
CA LEU A 429 -7.86 -16.58 0.12
C LEU A 429 -7.91 -17.02 1.59
N PHE A 430 -8.91 -17.77 2.00
CA PHE A 430 -9.09 -18.26 3.38
C PHE A 430 -8.50 -19.65 3.63
N GLN A 431 -7.82 -20.24 2.66
CA GLN A 431 -7.02 -21.43 2.91
C GLN A 431 -5.72 -21.06 3.66
N PRO A 432 -5.23 -21.89 4.58
CA PRO A 432 -3.95 -21.64 5.23
C PRO A 432 -2.80 -21.72 4.25
N ILE A 433 -1.69 -21.10 4.60
CA ILE A 433 -0.38 -21.35 4.01
C ILE A 433 0.25 -22.50 4.81
N ASN A 434 0.69 -23.55 4.10
CA ASN A 434 1.30 -24.75 4.69
C ASN A 434 2.77 -24.54 5.04
#